data_ab09ea89949765f8da9f50e7ad82e1d7
#
_entry.id   ab09ea89949765f8da9f50e7ad82e1d7
#
_cell.length_a   1.000
_cell.length_b   1.000
_cell.length_c   1.000
_cell.angle_alpha   90.00
_cell.angle_beta   90.00
_cell.angle_gamma   90.00
#
_symmetry.space_group_name_H-M   'P 1'
#
loop_
_entity.id
_entity.type
_entity.pdbx_description
1 polymer ?
#
loop_
_entity_poly.entity_id
_entity_poly.type
_entity_poly.pdbx_seq_one_letter_code
_entity_poly.pdbx_strand_id
1 'polypeptide(L)'
;MGDVAPGAGLARRDFLRVGGMLAAGLSTMPLFGACASIRRPTDFNVEEATIVDIQVAMTAGRLDSESLVQIYLQRIQELDRTGPMLRAVQEINPDAIAIARTLDAERSGRGPRSLLHGIPVLLKDNIATADKMETTAGALALVGARPRQDATIVQRLRQAGAVILGKASMSEWAYFKSTPSSSGWSARSGQSRNPYVLNRTPCGSSSGSAIAVAANLVTASIGTETDGSIICPSGVNGVVGIKPTVGLTSRAGVIPISATQDTVGAFGRTVADATAVLSAMVGVDPRDPATQASGGLTRTDYIQYLEATGLPGARIGVPREGYFGYSPKADALANQAIDVLRQKGAVIVDPVKIPNFDRVTLTAAEITVLLYEFKAGVNAYLAGLAPGAQVRTLDDIIEFNKRNAGDNLPFFGQELLVRAQAKGGLDDPEYLEALEKCRRLGGKEGFDVAMNENRLDAMVAPTTTPAWPIDLVNGDQFRGSSAKSAALAGYPLISVPAGQASGLPVGITFMGRAWSEPTLIKLAYGFEQATKARRPPQYLGTLPV
;
A
#
# COMPACT_ATOMS: atom_id res chain seq x y z
N MET A 1 6.36 -10.99 40.44
CA MET A 1 6.33 -9.66 39.83
C MET A 1 7.72 -9.47 39.23
N GLY A 2 7.91 -9.80 37.99
CA GLY A 2 9.15 -9.65 37.25
C GLY A 2 8.88 -8.65 36.09
N ASP A 3 9.55 -7.52 36.13
CA ASP A 3 9.51 -6.49 35.12
C ASP A 3 10.00 -7.04 33.78
N VAL A 4 9.12 -7.09 32.79
CA VAL A 4 9.50 -7.32 31.39
C VAL A 4 9.95 -5.96 30.84
N ALA A 5 11.25 -5.82 30.63
CA ALA A 5 11.83 -4.64 29.99
C ALA A 5 11.24 -4.42 28.59
N PRO A 6 10.91 -3.18 28.18
CA PRO A 6 10.42 -2.87 26.84
C PRO A 6 11.53 -3.17 25.82
N GLY A 7 11.19 -3.94 24.79
CA GLY A 7 12.09 -4.32 23.70
C GLY A 7 12.77 -3.10 23.10
N ALA A 8 14.09 -3.10 23.11
CA ALA A 8 14.92 -2.07 22.50
C ALA A 8 14.68 -2.06 20.99
N GLY A 9 14.28 -0.93 20.45
CA GLY A 9 14.23 -0.70 19.00
C GLY A 9 15.63 -0.90 18.42
N LEU A 10 15.73 -1.67 17.35
CA LEU A 10 16.99 -1.93 16.66
C LEU A 10 17.60 -0.61 16.17
N ALA A 11 18.80 -0.31 16.62
CA ALA A 11 19.56 0.81 16.10
C ALA A 11 20.00 0.51 14.66
N ARG A 12 20.24 1.55 13.85
CA ARG A 12 20.75 1.48 12.46
C ARG A 12 21.87 0.45 12.28
N ARG A 13 22.74 0.31 13.29
CA ARG A 13 23.84 -0.69 13.31
C ARG A 13 23.35 -2.13 13.30
N ASP A 14 22.24 -2.42 13.98
CA ASP A 14 21.73 -3.78 14.10
C ASP A 14 20.97 -4.18 12.83
N PHE A 15 20.27 -3.24 12.21
CA PHE A 15 19.63 -3.44 10.91
C PHE A 15 20.65 -3.67 9.79
N LEU A 16 21.74 -2.90 9.76
CA LEU A 16 22.84 -3.06 8.79
C LEU A 16 23.70 -4.28 9.09
N ARG A 17 23.85 -4.70 10.35
CA ARG A 17 24.59 -5.92 10.72
C ARG A 17 23.90 -7.19 10.20
N VAL A 18 22.59 -7.25 10.23
CA VAL A 18 21.85 -8.38 9.64
C VAL A 18 22.08 -8.44 8.12
N GLY A 19 22.10 -7.31 7.43
CA GLY A 19 22.46 -7.22 6.01
C GLY A 19 23.93 -7.56 5.74
N GLY A 20 24.86 -7.15 6.62
CA GLY A 20 26.30 -7.36 6.47
C GLY A 20 26.78 -8.79 6.86
N MET A 21 26.12 -9.45 7.81
CA MET A 21 26.46 -10.83 8.20
C MET A 21 26.08 -11.86 7.11
N LEU A 22 25.22 -11.50 6.19
CA LEU A 22 24.85 -12.34 5.04
C LEU A 22 25.96 -12.47 3.98
N ALA A 23 26.99 -11.62 4.04
CA ALA A 23 28.11 -11.63 3.07
C ALA A 23 29.39 -12.33 3.59
N ALA A 24 29.52 -12.70 4.87
CA ALA A 24 30.78 -13.12 5.49
C ALA A 24 30.85 -14.61 5.91
N GLY A 25 29.87 -15.44 5.57
CA GLY A 25 29.76 -16.84 6.03
C GLY A 25 30.38 -17.87 5.08
N LEU A 26 31.64 -17.74 4.67
CA LEU A 26 32.41 -18.78 3.99
C LEU A 26 33.60 -19.23 4.85
N SER A 27 33.41 -20.28 5.67
CA SER A 27 34.51 -21.15 6.08
C SER A 27 34.03 -22.48 6.67
N THR A 28 34.33 -23.54 5.94
CA THR A 28 34.61 -24.95 6.30
C THR A 28 33.78 -25.62 7.38
N MET A 29 32.92 -26.57 7.00
CA MET A 29 32.52 -27.70 7.83
C MET A 29 32.51 -29.03 7.03
N PRO A 30 32.82 -30.17 7.68
CA PRO A 30 33.00 -31.46 7.03
C PRO A 30 31.67 -32.13 6.62
N LEU A 31 31.72 -32.88 5.54
CA LEU A 31 30.63 -33.73 5.03
C LEU A 31 30.27 -34.83 6.05
N PHE A 32 29.11 -34.72 6.68
CA PHE A 32 28.40 -35.87 7.24
C PHE A 32 27.04 -35.99 6.56
N GLY A 33 26.71 -37.19 6.13
CA GLY A 33 25.50 -37.50 5.39
C GLY A 33 24.24 -37.09 6.16
N ALA A 34 23.43 -36.24 5.55
CA ALA A 34 22.17 -35.78 6.11
C ALA A 34 21.03 -36.71 5.65
N CYS A 35 20.53 -37.52 6.55
CA CYS A 35 19.14 -37.99 6.47
C CYS A 35 18.24 -36.74 6.47
N ALA A 36 17.42 -36.58 5.45
CA ALA A 36 16.40 -35.55 5.40
C ALA A 36 15.39 -35.80 6.53
N SER A 37 15.60 -35.16 7.68
CA SER A 37 14.62 -35.10 8.75
C SER A 37 13.47 -34.19 8.28
N ILE A 38 12.26 -34.75 8.19
CA ILE A 38 11.01 -33.97 8.10
C ILE A 38 10.98 -33.07 9.33
N ARG A 39 11.38 -31.80 9.18
CA ARG A 39 11.28 -30.80 10.24
C ARG A 39 9.80 -30.51 10.48
N ARG A 40 9.38 -30.63 11.74
CA ARG A 40 8.04 -30.23 12.20
C ARG A 40 7.86 -28.71 11.98
N PRO A 41 6.60 -28.23 11.82
CA PRO A 41 6.33 -26.79 11.80
C PRO A 41 7.03 -26.12 12.98
N THR A 42 7.71 -25.03 12.71
CA THR A 42 8.44 -24.28 13.73
C THR A 42 7.45 -23.54 14.64
N ASP A 43 7.72 -23.47 15.95
CA ASP A 43 6.96 -22.66 16.91
C ASP A 43 7.21 -21.15 16.74
N PHE A 44 7.61 -20.70 15.52
CA PHE A 44 7.85 -19.29 15.25
C PHE A 44 6.54 -18.51 15.22
N ASN A 45 6.38 -17.58 16.14
CA ASN A 45 5.23 -16.69 16.15
C ASN A 45 5.41 -15.57 15.11
N VAL A 46 4.56 -15.57 14.08
CA VAL A 46 4.56 -14.55 13.03
C VAL A 46 3.80 -13.28 13.42
N GLU A 47 3.07 -13.28 14.55
CA GLU A 47 2.30 -12.11 14.97
C GLU A 47 3.24 -10.97 15.32
N GLU A 48 3.02 -9.83 14.65
CA GLU A 48 3.83 -8.62 14.73
C GLU A 48 5.33 -8.82 14.39
N ALA A 49 5.75 -10.00 13.89
CA ALA A 49 7.13 -10.25 13.46
C ALA A 49 7.48 -9.38 12.24
N THR A 50 8.59 -8.64 12.35
CA THR A 50 9.11 -7.82 11.25
C THR A 50 9.86 -8.67 10.23
N ILE A 51 10.14 -8.11 9.04
CA ILE A 51 11.01 -8.75 8.04
C ILE A 51 12.37 -9.09 8.66
N VAL A 52 12.92 -8.21 9.50
CA VAL A 52 14.21 -8.44 10.18
C VAL A 52 14.13 -9.62 11.16
N ASP A 53 13.07 -9.70 11.98
CA ASP A 53 12.88 -10.82 12.92
C ASP A 53 12.80 -12.16 12.17
N ILE A 54 12.09 -12.19 11.05
CA ILE A 54 11.97 -13.36 10.18
C ILE A 54 13.33 -13.72 9.58
N GLN A 55 14.08 -12.76 9.05
CA GLN A 55 15.41 -13.01 8.48
C GLN A 55 16.41 -13.51 9.55
N VAL A 56 16.35 -12.98 10.76
CA VAL A 56 17.15 -13.47 11.92
C VAL A 56 16.78 -14.92 12.25
N ALA A 57 15.48 -15.25 12.27
CA ALA A 57 15.02 -16.62 12.52
C ALA A 57 15.47 -17.59 11.42
N MET A 58 15.38 -17.18 10.14
CA MET A 58 15.85 -17.96 9.00
C MET A 58 17.37 -18.19 9.03
N THR A 59 18.13 -17.15 9.32
CA THR A 59 19.59 -17.24 9.43
C THR A 59 20.03 -18.18 10.57
N ALA A 60 19.27 -18.19 11.67
CA ALA A 60 19.49 -19.09 12.79
C ALA A 60 18.96 -20.53 12.56
N GLY A 61 18.37 -20.83 11.39
CA GLY A 61 17.78 -22.14 11.07
C GLY A 61 16.55 -22.49 11.90
N ARG A 62 15.91 -21.52 12.56
CA ARG A 62 14.67 -21.69 13.36
C ARG A 62 13.42 -21.60 12.51
N LEU A 63 13.52 -21.07 11.31
CA LEU A 63 12.45 -20.87 10.34
C LEU A 63 13.03 -21.08 8.94
N ASP A 64 12.21 -21.51 7.98
CA ASP A 64 12.51 -21.48 6.55
C ASP A 64 11.34 -20.86 5.78
N SER A 65 11.54 -20.58 4.51
CA SER A 65 10.52 -19.90 3.68
C SER A 65 9.29 -20.78 3.47
N GLU A 66 9.51 -22.11 3.35
CA GLU A 66 8.41 -23.06 3.19
C GLU A 66 7.50 -23.04 4.42
N SER A 67 8.06 -23.17 5.62
CA SER A 67 7.31 -23.13 6.88
C SER A 67 6.58 -21.79 7.06
N LEU A 68 7.23 -20.69 6.72
CA LEU A 68 6.62 -19.36 6.78
C LEU A 68 5.40 -19.25 5.86
N VAL A 69 5.51 -19.74 4.62
CA VAL A 69 4.37 -19.79 3.68
C VAL A 69 3.25 -20.63 4.26
N GLN A 70 3.53 -21.82 4.80
CA GLN A 70 2.52 -22.70 5.42
C GLN A 70 1.80 -22.03 6.59
N ILE A 71 2.54 -21.34 7.48
CA ILE A 71 1.95 -20.59 8.59
C ILE A 71 0.98 -19.51 8.07
N TYR A 72 1.38 -18.74 7.05
CA TYR A 72 0.48 -17.71 6.50
C TYR A 72 -0.72 -18.30 5.77
N LEU A 73 -0.58 -19.41 5.05
CA LEU A 73 -1.70 -20.11 4.44
C LEU A 73 -2.71 -20.60 5.48
N GLN A 74 -2.22 -21.13 6.60
CA GLN A 74 -3.08 -21.54 7.72
C GLN A 74 -3.81 -20.32 8.31
N ARG A 75 -3.13 -19.20 8.58
CA ARG A 75 -3.75 -17.98 9.09
C ARG A 75 -4.78 -17.41 8.13
N ILE A 76 -4.53 -17.47 6.83
CA ILE A 76 -5.50 -17.06 5.80
C ILE A 76 -6.75 -17.95 5.89
N GLN A 77 -6.59 -19.26 6.04
CA GLN A 77 -7.73 -20.16 6.22
C GLN A 77 -8.54 -19.81 7.47
N GLU A 78 -7.88 -19.55 8.60
CA GLU A 78 -8.51 -19.30 9.90
C GLU A 78 -9.17 -17.92 10.03
N LEU A 79 -8.54 -16.88 9.51
CA LEU A 79 -8.98 -15.49 9.73
C LEU A 79 -9.64 -14.85 8.50
N ASP A 80 -9.25 -15.28 7.31
CA ASP A 80 -9.71 -14.67 6.07
C ASP A 80 -10.86 -15.43 5.41
N ARG A 81 -10.80 -16.78 5.45
CA ARG A 81 -11.80 -17.67 4.82
C ARG A 81 -12.87 -18.15 5.80
N THR A 82 -12.48 -18.39 7.04
CA THR A 82 -13.37 -18.78 8.14
C THR A 82 -13.29 -17.76 9.27
N GLY A 83 -13.74 -18.07 10.48
CA GLY A 83 -13.67 -17.16 11.63
C GLY A 83 -14.17 -15.75 11.32
N PRO A 84 -13.32 -14.70 11.45
CA PRO A 84 -13.70 -13.33 11.16
C PRO A 84 -14.12 -13.07 9.70
N MET A 85 -13.71 -13.93 8.76
CA MET A 85 -14.00 -13.81 7.33
C MET A 85 -13.60 -12.43 6.77
N LEU A 86 -12.32 -12.08 6.91
CA LEU A 86 -11.80 -10.75 6.55
C LEU A 86 -11.91 -10.46 5.05
N ARG A 87 -11.85 -11.50 4.20
CA ARG A 87 -11.90 -11.40 2.73
C ARG A 87 -10.84 -10.45 2.18
N ALA A 88 -9.64 -10.51 2.75
CA ALA A 88 -8.48 -9.71 2.34
C ALA A 88 -7.71 -10.35 1.18
N VAL A 89 -7.77 -11.67 1.05
CA VAL A 89 -7.03 -12.44 0.06
C VAL A 89 -7.98 -12.92 -1.04
N GLN A 90 -7.76 -12.43 -2.26
CA GLN A 90 -8.56 -12.77 -3.43
C GLN A 90 -8.22 -14.18 -3.92
N GLU A 91 -6.95 -14.45 -4.10
CA GLU A 91 -6.43 -15.68 -4.71
C GLU A 91 -5.08 -16.04 -4.10
N ILE A 92 -4.83 -17.33 -3.90
CA ILE A 92 -3.55 -17.87 -3.44
C ILE A 92 -2.77 -18.37 -4.65
N ASN A 93 -1.46 -18.10 -4.68
CA ASN A 93 -0.54 -18.66 -5.67
C ASN A 93 -0.38 -20.17 -5.41
N PRO A 94 -0.84 -21.03 -6.31
CA PRO A 94 -0.73 -22.48 -6.12
C PRO A 94 0.72 -22.98 -6.08
N ASP A 95 1.67 -22.21 -6.60
CA ASP A 95 3.09 -22.55 -6.63
C ASP A 95 3.89 -21.96 -5.46
N ALA A 96 3.26 -21.23 -4.53
CA ALA A 96 3.95 -20.50 -3.45
C ALA A 96 4.88 -21.39 -2.61
N ILE A 97 4.42 -22.60 -2.23
CA ILE A 97 5.23 -23.55 -1.45
C ILE A 97 6.43 -24.05 -2.26
N ALA A 98 6.25 -24.38 -3.53
CA ALA A 98 7.34 -24.85 -4.39
C ALA A 98 8.40 -23.76 -4.61
N ILE A 99 7.95 -22.49 -4.78
CA ILE A 99 8.84 -21.32 -4.88
C ILE A 99 9.62 -21.15 -3.58
N ALA A 100 8.96 -21.24 -2.43
CA ALA A 100 9.60 -21.11 -1.11
C ALA A 100 10.71 -22.15 -0.92
N ARG A 101 10.44 -23.44 -1.22
CA ARG A 101 11.46 -24.52 -1.18
C ARG A 101 12.67 -24.20 -2.06
N THR A 102 12.44 -23.67 -3.26
CA THR A 102 13.53 -23.30 -4.17
C THR A 102 14.40 -22.20 -3.57
N LEU A 103 13.77 -21.21 -2.92
CA LEU A 103 14.48 -20.11 -2.27
C LEU A 103 15.23 -20.60 -1.01
N ASP A 104 14.70 -21.57 -0.26
CA ASP A 104 15.40 -22.19 0.88
C ASP A 104 16.65 -22.95 0.41
N ALA A 105 16.57 -23.70 -0.68
CA ALA A 105 17.72 -24.36 -1.28
C ALA A 105 18.77 -23.34 -1.77
N GLU A 106 18.33 -22.24 -2.39
CA GLU A 106 19.22 -21.14 -2.81
C GLU A 106 19.91 -20.47 -1.62
N ARG A 107 19.15 -20.16 -0.55
CA ARG A 107 19.69 -19.59 0.69
C ARG A 107 20.79 -20.47 1.27
N SER A 108 20.58 -21.79 1.30
CA SER A 108 21.55 -22.73 1.83
C SER A 108 22.83 -22.83 0.98
N GLY A 109 22.72 -22.67 -0.34
CA GLY A 109 23.85 -22.80 -1.27
C GLY A 109 24.60 -21.51 -1.55
N ARG A 110 23.88 -20.37 -1.64
CA ARG A 110 24.43 -19.09 -2.13
C ARG A 110 24.18 -17.90 -1.19
N GLY A 111 23.42 -18.11 -0.11
CA GLY A 111 22.93 -17.06 0.77
C GLY A 111 21.68 -16.35 0.19
N PRO A 112 21.08 -15.43 0.96
CA PRO A 112 19.90 -14.68 0.56
C PRO A 112 20.23 -13.59 -0.45
N ARG A 113 19.32 -13.34 -1.40
CA ARG A 113 19.47 -12.26 -2.41
C ARG A 113 19.32 -10.87 -1.79
N SER A 114 18.40 -10.73 -0.84
CA SER A 114 18.06 -9.45 -0.19
C SER A 114 17.31 -9.72 1.13
N LEU A 115 16.88 -8.65 1.81
CA LEU A 115 15.97 -8.75 2.97
C LEU A 115 14.62 -9.38 2.63
N LEU A 116 14.20 -9.38 1.37
CA LEU A 116 12.95 -10.01 0.94
C LEU A 116 13.11 -11.48 0.52
N HIS A 117 14.32 -12.04 0.56
CA HIS A 117 14.53 -13.41 0.15
C HIS A 117 13.77 -14.39 1.05
N GLY A 118 12.83 -15.13 0.45
CA GLY A 118 11.96 -16.06 1.16
C GLY A 118 10.79 -15.43 1.91
N ILE A 119 10.62 -14.11 1.82
CA ILE A 119 9.51 -13.40 2.48
C ILE A 119 8.24 -13.44 1.61
N PRO A 120 7.12 -13.98 2.11
CA PRO A 120 5.84 -13.93 1.41
C PRO A 120 5.26 -12.53 1.37
N VAL A 121 4.77 -12.12 0.19
CA VAL A 121 4.07 -10.86 -0.03
C VAL A 121 2.79 -11.06 -0.82
N LEU A 122 1.78 -10.22 -0.59
CA LEU A 122 0.55 -10.15 -1.39
C LEU A 122 0.58 -8.96 -2.33
N LEU A 123 0.02 -9.14 -3.52
CA LEU A 123 -0.13 -8.09 -4.53
C LEU A 123 -1.60 -7.72 -4.67
N LYS A 124 -1.92 -6.43 -4.68
CA LYS A 124 -3.27 -5.97 -5.03
C LYS A 124 -3.71 -6.56 -6.38
N ASP A 125 -4.98 -6.93 -6.51
CA ASP A 125 -5.49 -7.69 -7.66
C ASP A 125 -5.51 -6.92 -9.01
N ASN A 126 -5.02 -5.69 -9.05
CA ASN A 126 -4.76 -4.95 -10.27
C ASN A 126 -3.30 -5.01 -10.77
N ILE A 127 -2.41 -5.74 -10.08
CA ILE A 127 -1.00 -5.88 -10.41
C ILE A 127 -0.78 -7.20 -11.13
N ALA A 128 -0.36 -7.17 -12.39
CA ALA A 128 -0.24 -8.32 -13.26
C ALA A 128 0.85 -9.31 -12.81
N THR A 129 0.50 -10.60 -12.85
CA THR A 129 1.44 -11.72 -12.70
C THR A 129 1.27 -12.69 -13.86
N ALA A 130 2.39 -13.12 -14.47
CA ALA A 130 2.42 -14.10 -15.57
C ALA A 130 2.62 -15.51 -15.01
N ASP A 131 1.77 -15.91 -14.09
CA ASP A 131 1.74 -17.23 -13.47
C ASP A 131 0.32 -17.81 -13.52
N LYS A 132 -0.02 -18.71 -12.62
CA LYS A 132 -1.33 -19.38 -12.62
C LYS A 132 -2.46 -18.48 -12.05
N MET A 133 -2.09 -17.37 -11.40
CA MET A 133 -3.06 -16.43 -10.83
C MET A 133 -3.66 -15.50 -11.88
N GLU A 134 -4.83 -14.98 -11.57
CA GLU A 134 -5.53 -13.98 -12.38
C GLU A 134 -5.20 -12.56 -11.91
N THR A 135 -5.51 -11.57 -12.74
CA THR A 135 -5.40 -10.15 -12.42
C THR A 135 -6.67 -9.47 -12.92
N THR A 136 -7.57 -9.14 -11.99
CA THR A 136 -8.95 -8.80 -12.37
C THR A 136 -9.43 -7.43 -11.90
N ALA A 137 -8.64 -6.70 -11.11
CA ALA A 137 -9.13 -5.48 -10.44
C ALA A 137 -10.45 -5.70 -9.66
N GLY A 138 -10.68 -6.93 -9.16
CA GLY A 138 -11.91 -7.34 -8.47
C GLY A 138 -13.12 -7.57 -9.38
N ALA A 139 -12.98 -7.45 -10.70
CA ALA A 139 -14.08 -7.53 -11.67
C ALA A 139 -14.24 -8.95 -12.25
N LEU A 140 -15.49 -9.44 -12.33
CA LEU A 140 -15.80 -10.71 -13.00
C LEU A 140 -15.55 -10.67 -14.50
N ALA A 141 -15.59 -9.51 -15.12
CA ALA A 141 -15.31 -9.33 -16.54
C ALA A 141 -13.89 -9.74 -16.96
N LEU A 142 -12.93 -9.76 -16.01
CA LEU A 142 -11.53 -10.14 -16.25
C LEU A 142 -11.19 -11.54 -15.76
N VAL A 143 -12.13 -12.29 -15.21
CA VAL A 143 -11.91 -13.71 -14.84
C VAL A 143 -11.59 -14.52 -16.09
N GLY A 144 -10.53 -15.33 -16.03
CA GLY A 144 -9.99 -16.08 -17.16
C GLY A 144 -9.00 -15.29 -18.05
N ALA A 145 -8.92 -13.98 -17.89
CA ALA A 145 -7.96 -13.15 -18.61
C ALA A 145 -6.60 -13.12 -17.87
N ARG A 146 -5.60 -13.84 -18.40
CA ARG A 146 -4.26 -13.87 -17.81
C ARG A 146 -3.31 -12.88 -18.51
N PRO A 147 -2.53 -12.09 -17.73
CA PRO A 147 -1.49 -11.26 -18.29
C PRO A 147 -0.40 -12.11 -18.97
N ARG A 148 0.18 -11.58 -20.06
CA ARG A 148 1.27 -12.27 -20.79
C ARG A 148 2.62 -12.17 -20.10
N GLN A 149 2.78 -11.20 -19.22
CA GLN A 149 4.03 -10.92 -18.50
C GLN A 149 3.75 -10.31 -17.14
N ASP A 150 4.68 -10.50 -16.22
CA ASP A 150 4.66 -9.85 -14.92
C ASP A 150 4.71 -8.32 -15.06
N ALA A 151 4.05 -7.62 -14.16
CA ALA A 151 4.33 -6.21 -13.93
C ALA A 151 5.82 -6.04 -13.55
N THR A 152 6.44 -4.91 -13.93
CA THR A 152 7.86 -4.68 -13.64
C THR A 152 8.18 -4.81 -12.16
N ILE A 153 7.30 -4.30 -11.30
CA ILE A 153 7.52 -4.40 -9.84
C ILE A 153 7.46 -5.86 -9.35
N VAL A 154 6.69 -6.72 -10.00
CA VAL A 154 6.63 -8.15 -9.67
C VAL A 154 7.92 -8.84 -10.09
N GLN A 155 8.46 -8.52 -11.28
CA GLN A 155 9.76 -9.02 -11.72
C GLN A 155 10.86 -8.66 -10.71
N ARG A 156 10.88 -7.41 -10.24
CA ARG A 156 11.84 -6.93 -9.24
C ARG A 156 11.68 -7.63 -7.88
N LEU A 157 10.45 -7.80 -7.41
CA LEU A 157 10.18 -8.54 -6.17
C LEU A 157 10.66 -9.99 -6.26
N ARG A 158 10.41 -10.69 -7.39
CA ARG A 158 10.93 -12.04 -7.64
C ARG A 158 12.46 -12.05 -7.70
N GLN A 159 13.08 -11.06 -8.34
CA GLN A 159 14.54 -10.91 -8.38
C GLN A 159 15.13 -10.69 -6.98
N ALA A 160 14.44 -9.95 -6.11
CA ALA A 160 14.80 -9.78 -4.71
C ALA A 160 14.60 -11.05 -3.86
N GLY A 161 13.98 -12.09 -4.41
CA GLY A 161 13.71 -13.34 -3.73
C GLY A 161 12.41 -13.38 -2.93
N ALA A 162 11.48 -12.43 -3.14
CA ALA A 162 10.17 -12.47 -2.50
C ALA A 162 9.31 -13.63 -3.03
N VAL A 163 8.54 -14.25 -2.15
CA VAL A 163 7.51 -15.23 -2.53
C VAL A 163 6.20 -14.48 -2.79
N ILE A 164 5.73 -14.46 -4.03
CA ILE A 164 4.40 -13.94 -4.33
C ILE A 164 3.37 -14.96 -3.81
N LEU A 165 2.79 -14.68 -2.63
CA LEU A 165 1.87 -15.58 -1.94
C LEU A 165 0.49 -15.61 -2.58
N GLY A 166 0.06 -14.48 -3.18
CA GLY A 166 -1.26 -14.39 -3.77
C GLY A 166 -1.66 -12.98 -4.17
N LYS A 167 -2.93 -12.82 -4.50
CA LYS A 167 -3.59 -11.55 -4.80
C LYS A 167 -4.41 -11.07 -3.61
N ALA A 168 -4.26 -9.80 -3.26
CA ALA A 168 -5.08 -9.14 -2.25
C ALA A 168 -6.35 -8.56 -2.87
N SER A 169 -7.47 -8.71 -2.18
CA SER A 169 -8.76 -8.11 -2.55
C SER A 169 -8.67 -6.59 -2.62
N MET A 170 -9.54 -5.98 -3.38
CA MET A 170 -9.57 -4.53 -3.56
C MET A 170 -11.00 -4.03 -3.81
N SER A 171 -11.22 -2.74 -3.65
CA SER A 171 -12.44 -2.12 -4.19
C SER A 171 -12.42 -2.26 -5.72
N GLU A 172 -13.52 -2.73 -6.29
CA GLU A 172 -13.61 -3.05 -7.72
C GLU A 172 -13.23 -1.85 -8.60
N TRP A 173 -12.40 -2.09 -9.64
CA TRP A 173 -11.83 -1.05 -10.51
C TRP A 173 -11.14 0.07 -9.73
N ALA A 174 -10.48 -0.29 -8.63
CA ALA A 174 -9.82 0.65 -7.72
C ALA A 174 -10.76 1.76 -7.19
N TYR A 175 -12.06 1.42 -6.99
CA TYR A 175 -13.13 2.33 -6.57
C TYR A 175 -13.67 3.24 -7.70
N PHE A 176 -13.19 3.09 -8.94
CA PHE A 176 -13.57 3.93 -10.09
C PHE A 176 -14.71 3.32 -10.94
N LYS A 177 -15.70 2.70 -10.29
CA LYS A 177 -16.88 2.09 -10.92
C LYS A 177 -18.14 2.90 -10.70
N SER A 178 -18.42 3.28 -9.45
CA SER A 178 -19.62 3.96 -9.02
C SER A 178 -19.34 4.94 -7.90
N THR A 179 -20.01 6.08 -7.88
CA THR A 179 -19.84 7.10 -6.84
C THR A 179 -20.32 6.63 -5.46
N PRO A 180 -21.51 5.98 -5.32
CA PRO A 180 -21.99 5.48 -4.03
C PRO A 180 -21.41 4.10 -3.66
N SER A 181 -20.19 3.77 -4.10
CA SER A 181 -19.55 2.49 -3.78
C SER A 181 -19.19 2.36 -2.30
N SER A 182 -19.02 1.12 -1.83
CA SER A 182 -18.43 0.79 -0.53
C SER A 182 -17.01 0.27 -0.71
N SER A 183 -16.05 0.89 -0.02
CA SER A 183 -14.64 0.48 -0.05
C SER A 183 -14.46 -0.96 0.40
N GLY A 184 -13.62 -1.70 -0.32
CA GLY A 184 -13.35 -3.11 -0.06
C GLY A 184 -14.40 -4.07 -0.62
N TRP A 185 -15.41 -3.57 -1.35
CA TRP A 185 -16.33 -4.43 -2.09
C TRP A 185 -15.86 -4.65 -3.53
N SER A 186 -16.01 -5.88 -3.99
CA SER A 186 -15.88 -6.23 -5.41
C SER A 186 -16.79 -7.41 -5.76
N ALA A 187 -17.19 -7.50 -7.02
CA ALA A 187 -18.03 -8.60 -7.50
C ALA A 187 -17.33 -9.97 -7.34
N ARG A 188 -15.98 -9.99 -7.37
CA ARG A 188 -15.20 -11.22 -7.27
C ARG A 188 -15.01 -11.69 -5.82
N SER A 189 -14.81 -10.81 -4.84
CA SER A 189 -14.52 -11.19 -3.44
C SER A 189 -15.61 -10.83 -2.42
N GLY A 190 -16.62 -10.05 -2.83
CA GLY A 190 -17.59 -9.48 -1.90
C GLY A 190 -16.97 -8.38 -1.04
N GLN A 191 -17.51 -8.14 0.14
CA GLN A 191 -17.07 -7.08 1.04
C GLN A 191 -15.96 -7.54 1.99
N SER A 192 -14.78 -6.92 1.87
CA SER A 192 -13.69 -7.05 2.84
C SER A 192 -14.01 -6.31 4.14
N ARG A 193 -13.48 -6.77 5.27
CA ARG A 193 -13.82 -6.29 6.61
C ARG A 193 -12.59 -5.75 7.34
N ASN A 194 -12.79 -4.66 8.10
CA ASN A 194 -11.73 -4.11 8.95
C ASN A 194 -11.39 -5.09 10.08
N PRO A 195 -10.12 -5.47 10.30
CA PRO A 195 -9.76 -6.48 11.28
C PRO A 195 -9.89 -5.99 12.74
N TYR A 196 -9.97 -4.69 12.98
CA TYR A 196 -10.21 -4.17 14.34
C TYR A 196 -11.67 -4.32 14.74
N VAL A 197 -12.60 -3.94 13.82
CA VAL A 197 -14.04 -4.04 14.03
C VAL A 197 -14.70 -4.47 12.73
N LEU A 198 -15.25 -5.67 12.69
CA LEU A 198 -15.65 -6.38 11.47
C LEU A 198 -16.80 -5.73 10.68
N ASN A 199 -17.61 -4.88 11.32
CA ASN A 199 -18.67 -4.12 10.64
C ASN A 199 -18.23 -2.73 10.17
N ARG A 200 -16.89 -2.46 10.18
CA ARG A 200 -16.32 -1.20 9.74
C ARG A 200 -15.60 -1.36 8.41
N THR A 201 -15.57 -0.24 7.67
CA THR A 201 -14.84 -0.16 6.41
C THR A 201 -13.34 -0.43 6.60
N PRO A 202 -12.71 -1.19 5.72
CA PRO A 202 -11.25 -1.23 5.62
C PRO A 202 -10.68 -0.05 4.82
N CYS A 203 -11.51 0.90 4.36
CA CYS A 203 -11.20 1.85 3.29
C CYS A 203 -10.67 1.13 2.04
N GLY A 204 -10.22 1.88 1.06
CA GLY A 204 -9.72 1.32 -0.21
C GLY A 204 -8.99 2.37 -1.04
N SER A 205 -8.64 1.96 -2.20
CA SER A 205 -8.98 0.71 -2.90
C SER A 205 -8.05 -0.48 -2.59
N SER A 206 -6.90 -0.29 -1.93
CA SER A 206 -5.98 -1.39 -1.54
C SER A 206 -6.42 -2.04 -0.21
N SER A 207 -7.71 -2.38 -0.11
CA SER A 207 -8.35 -2.86 1.13
C SER A 207 -7.70 -4.14 1.65
N GLY A 208 -7.65 -5.18 0.83
CA GLY A 208 -7.07 -6.47 1.19
C GLY A 208 -5.59 -6.37 1.51
N SER A 209 -4.83 -5.52 0.81
CA SER A 209 -3.41 -5.30 1.09
C SER A 209 -3.18 -4.80 2.51
N ALA A 210 -3.94 -3.80 2.95
CA ALA A 210 -3.82 -3.25 4.30
C ALA A 210 -4.33 -4.23 5.38
N ILE A 211 -5.50 -4.87 5.15
CA ILE A 211 -6.08 -5.87 6.06
C ILE A 211 -5.11 -7.01 6.29
N ALA A 212 -4.52 -7.57 5.22
CA ALA A 212 -3.64 -8.73 5.31
C ALA A 212 -2.41 -8.45 6.17
N VAL A 213 -1.80 -7.28 6.03
CA VAL A 213 -0.68 -6.84 6.87
C VAL A 213 -1.13 -6.61 8.31
N ALA A 214 -2.28 -5.93 8.49
CA ALA A 214 -2.82 -5.64 9.83
C ALA A 214 -3.15 -6.89 10.63
N ALA A 215 -3.71 -7.92 9.97
CA ALA A 215 -4.14 -9.18 10.57
C ALA A 215 -3.03 -10.26 10.59
N ASN A 216 -1.80 -9.91 10.25
CA ASN A 216 -0.68 -10.87 10.18
C ASN A 216 -0.98 -12.09 9.28
N LEU A 217 -1.68 -11.88 8.14
CA LEU A 217 -1.86 -12.88 7.08
C LEU A 217 -0.65 -12.92 6.13
N VAL A 218 0.19 -11.89 6.21
CA VAL A 218 1.42 -11.72 5.46
C VAL A 218 2.30 -10.68 6.16
N THR A 219 3.61 -10.68 5.88
CA THR A 219 4.53 -9.71 6.51
C THR A 219 4.36 -8.31 5.91
N ALA A 220 4.25 -8.24 4.59
CA ALA A 220 4.11 -7.01 3.83
C ALA A 220 3.27 -7.24 2.58
N SER A 221 2.72 -6.18 2.01
CA SER A 221 1.93 -6.25 0.79
C SER A 221 2.15 -5.04 -0.10
N ILE A 222 1.73 -5.17 -1.36
CA ILE A 222 1.85 -4.15 -2.39
C ILE A 222 0.45 -3.67 -2.77
N GLY A 223 0.27 -2.35 -2.84
CA GLY A 223 -0.94 -1.71 -3.30
C GLY A 223 -0.70 -0.68 -4.38
N THR A 224 -1.76 -0.02 -4.79
CA THR A 224 -1.72 1.09 -5.75
C THR A 224 -2.55 2.24 -5.24
N GLU A 225 -2.15 3.45 -5.57
CA GLU A 225 -2.89 4.66 -5.24
C GLU A 225 -2.97 5.61 -6.42
N THR A 226 -4.17 6.13 -6.65
CA THR A 226 -4.45 7.28 -7.49
C THR A 226 -4.70 8.50 -6.60
N ASP A 227 -5.67 8.42 -5.67
CA ASP A 227 -5.93 9.40 -4.61
C ASP A 227 -6.40 8.66 -3.34
N GLY A 228 -5.53 8.50 -2.36
CA GLY A 228 -5.83 7.93 -1.05
C GLY A 228 -5.83 6.41 -0.95
N SER A 229 -5.66 5.66 -2.05
CA SER A 229 -5.86 4.20 -2.08
C SER A 229 -4.77 3.35 -1.41
N ILE A 230 -3.68 3.93 -0.92
CA ILE A 230 -2.71 3.33 0.02
C ILE A 230 -2.89 3.99 1.38
N ILE A 231 -2.97 5.32 1.39
CA ILE A 231 -2.94 6.11 2.61
C ILE A 231 -4.19 5.87 3.47
N CYS A 232 -5.40 5.92 2.87
CA CYS A 232 -6.63 5.69 3.63
C CYS A 232 -6.70 4.29 4.26
N PRO A 233 -6.52 3.18 3.49
CA PRO A 233 -6.52 1.85 4.10
C PRO A 233 -5.40 1.66 5.13
N SER A 234 -4.24 2.33 4.98
CA SER A 234 -3.20 2.30 6.03
C SER A 234 -3.69 2.89 7.34
N GLY A 235 -4.31 4.07 7.28
CA GLY A 235 -4.79 4.77 8.47
C GLY A 235 -5.83 3.98 9.24
N VAL A 236 -6.86 3.44 8.57
CA VAL A 236 -7.97 2.74 9.23
C VAL A 236 -7.66 1.29 9.61
N ASN A 237 -6.61 0.69 9.06
CA ASN A 237 -6.16 -0.65 9.45
C ASN A 237 -4.89 -0.62 10.33
N GLY A 238 -4.44 0.57 10.76
CA GLY A 238 -3.36 0.72 11.72
C GLY A 238 -2.02 0.14 11.22
N VAL A 239 -1.70 0.32 9.94
CA VAL A 239 -0.44 -0.11 9.31
C VAL A 239 0.27 1.07 8.68
N VAL A 240 1.53 0.88 8.32
CA VAL A 240 2.30 1.85 7.55
C VAL A 240 2.00 1.65 6.06
N GLY A 241 1.74 2.76 5.36
CA GLY A 241 1.62 2.78 3.91
C GLY A 241 2.53 3.84 3.31
N ILE A 242 3.29 3.46 2.30
CA ILE A 242 4.13 4.37 1.52
C ILE A 242 3.55 4.48 0.12
N LYS A 243 3.04 5.66 -0.21
CA LYS A 243 2.74 6.08 -1.57
C LYS A 243 3.95 6.86 -2.08
N PRO A 244 4.74 6.34 -3.01
CA PRO A 244 5.90 7.06 -3.53
C PRO A 244 5.50 8.15 -4.53
N THR A 245 6.46 8.96 -4.93
CA THR A 245 6.36 9.87 -6.08
C THR A 245 5.96 9.09 -7.33
N VAL A 246 5.04 9.64 -8.14
CA VAL A 246 4.68 9.07 -9.45
C VAL A 246 5.94 8.93 -10.31
N GLY A 247 6.21 7.71 -10.79
CA GLY A 247 7.43 7.39 -11.55
C GLY A 247 8.61 6.88 -10.71
N LEU A 248 8.52 6.83 -9.37
CA LEU A 248 9.56 6.16 -8.57
C LEU A 248 9.49 4.63 -8.73
N THR A 249 8.29 4.09 -8.79
CA THR A 249 7.98 2.69 -9.09
C THR A 249 7.27 2.59 -10.44
N SER A 250 7.56 1.56 -11.22
CA SER A 250 6.90 1.34 -12.51
C SER A 250 5.45 0.89 -12.33
N ARG A 251 4.57 1.38 -13.23
CA ARG A 251 3.15 0.99 -13.34
C ARG A 251 2.91 0.06 -14.53
N ALA A 252 3.98 -0.32 -15.26
CA ALA A 252 3.86 -1.26 -16.39
C ALA A 252 3.34 -2.61 -15.90
N GLY A 253 2.19 -3.04 -16.45
CA GLY A 253 1.48 -4.24 -16.03
C GLY A 253 0.51 -4.03 -14.87
N VAL A 254 0.16 -2.78 -14.52
CA VAL A 254 -0.89 -2.45 -13.55
C VAL A 254 -2.15 -2.04 -14.30
N ILE A 255 -3.32 -2.57 -13.92
CA ILE A 255 -4.61 -2.08 -14.43
C ILE A 255 -4.81 -0.66 -13.92
N PRO A 256 -4.90 0.35 -14.80
CA PRO A 256 -4.80 1.75 -14.40
C PRO A 256 -6.15 2.37 -14.03
N ILE A 257 -6.08 3.51 -13.30
CA ILE A 257 -7.08 4.57 -13.35
C ILE A 257 -6.50 5.75 -14.15
N SER A 258 -5.30 6.21 -13.78
CA SER A 258 -4.74 7.47 -14.25
C SER A 258 -3.26 7.37 -14.56
N ALA A 259 -2.88 7.78 -15.76
CA ALA A 259 -1.47 7.85 -16.17
C ALA A 259 -0.68 8.94 -15.41
N THR A 260 -1.35 9.97 -14.89
CA THR A 260 -0.71 11.09 -14.21
C THR A 260 -0.69 11.00 -12.69
N GLN A 261 -1.53 10.14 -12.08
CA GLN A 261 -1.65 10.03 -10.63
C GLN A 261 -1.29 8.65 -10.07
N ASP A 262 -1.50 7.57 -10.84
CA ASP A 262 -1.27 6.21 -10.34
C ASP A 262 0.19 5.98 -9.92
N THR A 263 0.34 5.30 -8.77
CA THR A 263 1.63 4.82 -8.29
C THR A 263 1.46 3.49 -7.56
N VAL A 264 2.53 2.69 -7.54
CA VAL A 264 2.58 1.43 -6.81
C VAL A 264 3.37 1.66 -5.53
N GLY A 265 2.83 1.25 -4.39
CA GLY A 265 3.50 1.44 -3.11
C GLY A 265 3.38 0.24 -2.18
N ALA A 266 3.91 0.41 -0.98
CA ALA A 266 4.13 -0.66 -0.03
C ALA A 266 3.31 -0.49 1.25
N PHE A 267 2.87 -1.62 1.82
CA PHE A 267 2.32 -1.72 3.17
C PHE A 267 3.23 -2.59 4.04
N GLY A 268 3.45 -2.15 5.27
CA GLY A 268 4.14 -2.89 6.31
C GLY A 268 3.52 -2.64 7.68
N ARG A 269 3.82 -3.46 8.67
CA ARG A 269 3.45 -3.15 10.06
C ARG A 269 4.34 -2.06 10.64
N THR A 270 5.56 -1.95 10.12
CA THR A 270 6.55 -0.95 10.50
C THR A 270 7.00 -0.13 9.29
N VAL A 271 7.53 1.07 9.55
CA VAL A 271 8.17 1.90 8.50
C VAL A 271 9.33 1.13 7.86
N ALA A 272 10.07 0.34 8.65
CA ALA A 272 11.18 -0.47 8.14
C ALA A 272 10.72 -1.53 7.14
N ASP A 273 9.64 -2.27 7.44
CA ASP A 273 9.10 -3.30 6.54
C ASP A 273 8.59 -2.69 5.22
N ALA A 274 7.81 -1.61 5.31
CA ALA A 274 7.31 -0.91 4.13
C ALA A 274 8.44 -0.35 3.27
N THR A 275 9.50 0.18 3.92
CA THR A 275 10.70 0.70 3.23
C THR A 275 11.50 -0.41 2.55
N ALA A 276 11.63 -1.58 3.16
CA ALA A 276 12.31 -2.74 2.56
C ALA A 276 11.61 -3.18 1.27
N VAL A 277 10.27 -3.23 1.28
CA VAL A 277 9.46 -3.54 0.08
C VAL A 277 9.59 -2.46 -0.98
N LEU A 278 9.48 -1.18 -0.61
CA LEU A 278 9.68 -0.07 -1.54
C LEU A 278 11.03 -0.16 -2.24
N SER A 279 12.11 -0.37 -1.47
CA SER A 279 13.49 -0.47 -2.00
C SER A 279 13.62 -1.55 -3.09
N ALA A 280 12.88 -2.64 -2.98
CA ALA A 280 12.90 -3.71 -3.99
C ALA A 280 12.12 -3.37 -5.27
N MET A 281 11.25 -2.35 -5.25
CA MET A 281 10.38 -2.03 -6.39
C MET A 281 10.86 -0.85 -7.24
N VAL A 282 11.76 -0.01 -6.70
CA VAL A 282 12.18 1.25 -7.32
C VAL A 282 13.05 1.06 -8.57
N GLY A 283 13.04 2.06 -9.45
CA GLY A 283 13.97 2.17 -10.58
C GLY A 283 13.28 2.48 -11.91
N VAL A 284 14.09 2.88 -12.90
CA VAL A 284 13.64 3.22 -14.25
C VAL A 284 13.15 1.97 -15.00
N ASP A 285 12.05 2.11 -15.74
CA ASP A 285 11.48 1.09 -16.61
C ASP A 285 11.15 1.69 -17.97
N PRO A 286 11.71 1.19 -19.08
CA PRO A 286 11.38 1.67 -20.41
C PRO A 286 9.91 1.52 -20.80
N ARG A 287 9.18 0.61 -20.15
CA ARG A 287 7.75 0.36 -20.38
C ARG A 287 6.84 1.38 -19.68
N ASP A 288 7.36 2.17 -18.74
CA ASP A 288 6.64 3.23 -18.06
C ASP A 288 7.40 4.56 -18.17
N PRO A 289 7.00 5.45 -19.11
CA PRO A 289 7.69 6.71 -19.35
C PRO A 289 7.81 7.62 -18.13
N ALA A 290 6.86 7.53 -17.17
CA ALA A 290 6.93 8.35 -15.96
C ALA A 290 8.17 8.04 -15.11
N THR A 291 8.71 6.83 -15.20
CA THR A 291 9.92 6.45 -14.45
C THR A 291 11.19 7.14 -14.95
N GLN A 292 11.18 7.71 -16.14
CA GLN A 292 12.33 8.46 -16.69
C GLN A 292 12.65 9.69 -15.82
N ALA A 293 11.63 10.32 -15.23
CA ALA A 293 11.79 11.46 -14.34
C ALA A 293 12.54 11.12 -13.04
N SER A 294 12.61 9.83 -12.68
CA SER A 294 13.37 9.34 -11.53
C SER A 294 14.86 9.12 -11.82
N GLY A 295 15.28 9.24 -13.06
CA GLY A 295 16.68 9.00 -13.49
C GLY A 295 17.66 9.86 -12.72
N GLY A 296 18.62 9.23 -12.03
CA GLY A 296 19.60 9.91 -11.16
C GLY A 296 19.07 10.35 -9.79
N LEU A 297 17.75 10.34 -9.57
CA LEU A 297 17.11 10.67 -8.29
C LEU A 297 16.75 9.41 -7.49
N THR A 298 16.57 8.28 -8.17
CA THR A 298 16.26 6.98 -7.55
C THR A 298 17.41 6.51 -6.66
N ARG A 299 17.09 6.11 -5.45
CA ARG A 299 18.01 5.40 -4.55
C ARG A 299 17.72 3.91 -4.65
N THR A 300 18.74 3.09 -4.69
CA THR A 300 18.59 1.62 -4.69
C THR A 300 18.37 1.04 -3.31
N ASP A 301 18.67 1.83 -2.26
CA ASP A 301 18.54 1.45 -0.86
C ASP A 301 17.94 2.61 -0.05
N TYR A 302 16.64 2.49 0.25
CA TYR A 302 15.94 3.44 1.11
C TYR A 302 16.08 3.10 2.61
N ILE A 303 16.57 1.91 2.95
CA ILE A 303 16.75 1.45 4.33
C ILE A 303 17.78 2.32 5.06
N GLN A 304 18.75 2.87 4.35
CA GLN A 304 19.75 3.78 4.91
C GLN A 304 19.15 5.05 5.57
N TYR A 305 17.89 5.39 5.27
CA TYR A 305 17.19 6.55 5.82
C TYR A 305 16.35 6.22 7.06
N LEU A 306 16.39 4.99 7.56
CA LEU A 306 15.75 4.59 8.82
C LEU A 306 16.55 5.13 10.02
N GLU A 307 16.34 6.40 10.35
CA GLU A 307 17.04 7.09 11.44
C GLU A 307 16.07 7.36 12.61
N ALA A 308 16.24 6.64 13.73
CA ALA A 308 15.41 6.81 14.92
C ALA A 308 15.52 8.23 15.54
N THR A 309 16.65 8.89 15.31
CA THR A 309 16.93 10.27 15.74
C THR A 309 16.71 11.29 14.64
N GLY A 310 15.86 10.99 13.66
CA GLY A 310 15.68 11.80 12.46
C GLY A 310 14.79 13.06 12.63
N LEU A 311 14.18 13.27 13.80
CA LEU A 311 13.23 14.36 14.04
C LEU A 311 13.87 15.71 14.45
N PRO A 312 14.96 15.78 15.26
CA PRO A 312 15.53 17.04 15.71
C PRO A 312 15.89 17.98 14.55
N GLY A 313 15.41 19.21 14.65
CA GLY A 313 15.66 20.26 13.66
C GLY A 313 14.80 20.19 12.39
N ALA A 314 14.08 19.10 12.15
CA ALA A 314 13.18 18.98 11.01
C ALA A 314 12.04 20.02 11.10
N ARG A 315 11.78 20.74 10.01
CA ARG A 315 10.73 21.75 9.92
C ARG A 315 9.46 21.14 9.35
N ILE A 316 8.44 20.97 10.20
CA ILE A 316 7.21 20.26 9.85
C ILE A 316 6.03 21.24 9.89
N GLY A 317 5.35 21.38 8.76
CA GLY A 317 4.17 22.21 8.61
C GLY A 317 2.88 21.49 8.97
N VAL A 318 1.89 22.23 9.48
CA VAL A 318 0.55 21.71 9.79
C VAL A 318 -0.49 22.47 8.97
N PRO A 319 -0.99 21.92 7.85
CA PRO A 319 -2.01 22.54 7.03
C PRO A 319 -3.38 22.32 7.67
N ARG A 320 -3.85 23.28 8.49
CA ARG A 320 -5.13 23.14 9.21
C ARG A 320 -6.32 23.18 8.26
N GLU A 321 -6.35 24.16 7.36
CA GLU A 321 -7.44 24.37 6.41
C GLU A 321 -7.55 23.20 5.41
N GLY A 322 -8.73 22.57 5.35
CA GLY A 322 -9.03 21.45 4.42
C GLY A 322 -8.43 20.09 4.78
N TYR A 323 -7.54 20.01 5.79
CA TYR A 323 -6.91 18.78 6.25
C TYR A 323 -7.30 18.37 7.67
N PHE A 324 -7.92 19.26 8.43
CA PHE A 324 -8.48 19.05 9.75
C PHE A 324 -9.98 19.42 9.74
N GLY A 325 -10.67 19.19 10.85
CA GLY A 325 -12.07 19.56 11.04
C GLY A 325 -13.10 18.53 10.55
N TYR A 326 -12.68 17.46 9.87
CA TYR A 326 -13.60 16.43 9.41
C TYR A 326 -13.83 15.30 10.44
N SER A 327 -13.01 15.22 11.49
CA SER A 327 -13.20 14.28 12.60
C SER A 327 -12.50 14.79 13.87
N PRO A 328 -13.25 15.27 14.89
CA PRO A 328 -12.64 15.71 16.15
C PRO A 328 -11.76 14.65 16.83
N LYS A 329 -12.09 13.37 16.67
CA LYS A 329 -11.29 12.27 17.24
C LYS A 329 -9.97 12.08 16.49
N ALA A 330 -9.98 12.19 15.15
CA ALA A 330 -8.76 12.13 14.35
C ALA A 330 -7.89 13.38 14.62
N ASP A 331 -8.50 14.55 14.70
CA ASP A 331 -7.81 15.82 14.99
C ASP A 331 -7.10 15.78 16.36
N ALA A 332 -7.77 15.23 17.38
CA ALA A 332 -7.18 15.07 18.71
C ALA A 332 -5.93 14.19 18.70
N LEU A 333 -5.98 13.04 18.00
CA LEU A 333 -4.83 12.15 17.87
C LEU A 333 -3.71 12.77 17.02
N ALA A 334 -4.05 13.48 15.95
CA ALA A 334 -3.07 14.19 15.15
C ALA A 334 -2.38 15.31 15.95
N ASN A 335 -3.12 16.03 16.80
CA ASN A 335 -2.54 17.04 17.70
C ASN A 335 -1.57 16.40 18.70
N GLN A 336 -1.91 15.25 19.30
CA GLN A 336 -1.01 14.51 20.16
C GLN A 336 0.25 14.05 19.40
N ALA A 337 0.10 13.60 18.15
CA ALA A 337 1.24 13.24 17.30
C ALA A 337 2.14 14.46 17.00
N ILE A 338 1.56 15.62 16.72
CA ILE A 338 2.30 16.88 16.52
C ILE A 338 3.05 17.28 17.81
N ASP A 339 2.46 17.09 18.98
CA ASP A 339 3.13 17.34 20.25
C ASP A 339 4.31 16.41 20.48
N VAL A 340 4.20 15.12 20.10
CA VAL A 340 5.34 14.20 20.14
C VAL A 340 6.45 14.66 19.19
N LEU A 341 6.13 15.06 17.95
CA LEU A 341 7.11 15.59 16.99
C LEU A 341 7.88 16.78 17.59
N ARG A 342 7.14 17.73 18.21
CA ARG A 342 7.72 18.91 18.89
C ARG A 342 8.63 18.50 20.05
N GLN A 343 8.18 17.58 20.92
CA GLN A 343 8.96 17.08 22.05
C GLN A 343 10.23 16.34 21.61
N LYS A 344 10.22 15.73 20.43
CA LYS A 344 11.39 15.07 19.83
C LYS A 344 12.27 16.02 19.01
N GLY A 345 12.08 17.33 19.14
CA GLY A 345 12.95 18.37 18.61
C GLY A 345 12.64 18.84 17.19
N ALA A 346 11.50 18.44 16.61
CA ALA A 346 11.05 19.03 15.35
C ALA A 346 10.54 20.47 15.56
N VAL A 347 10.79 21.33 14.59
CA VAL A 347 10.27 22.69 14.53
C VAL A 347 8.90 22.66 13.85
N ILE A 348 7.85 22.86 14.62
CA ILE A 348 6.47 22.84 14.12
C ILE A 348 6.05 24.23 13.66
N VAL A 349 5.62 24.34 12.39
CA VAL A 349 5.02 25.53 11.79
C VAL A 349 3.51 25.30 11.67
N ASP A 350 2.71 25.94 12.51
CA ASP A 350 1.28 25.72 12.68
C ASP A 350 0.53 27.02 12.94
N PRO A 351 -0.43 27.44 12.12
CA PRO A 351 -0.85 26.78 10.88
C PRO A 351 0.03 27.12 9.66
N VAL A 352 0.01 26.22 8.67
CA VAL A 352 0.50 26.49 7.31
C VAL A 352 -0.71 26.61 6.38
N LYS A 353 -0.73 27.65 5.56
CA LYS A 353 -1.73 27.79 4.50
C LYS A 353 -1.20 27.21 3.19
N ILE A 354 -1.95 26.30 2.56
CA ILE A 354 -1.71 25.87 1.19
C ILE A 354 -2.52 26.82 0.29
N PRO A 355 -1.86 27.68 -0.51
CA PRO A 355 -2.59 28.56 -1.42
C PRO A 355 -3.47 27.79 -2.40
N ASN A 356 -4.55 28.40 -2.83
CA ASN A 356 -5.46 27.86 -3.85
C ASN A 356 -6.08 26.49 -3.52
N PHE A 357 -5.97 26.03 -2.25
CA PHE A 357 -6.58 24.77 -1.84
C PHE A 357 -8.09 24.95 -1.67
N ASP A 358 -8.84 24.56 -2.70
CA ASP A 358 -10.29 24.37 -2.63
C ASP A 358 -10.62 22.93 -3.05
N ARG A 359 -11.00 22.12 -2.07
CA ARG A 359 -11.27 20.70 -2.26
C ARG A 359 -12.33 20.44 -3.32
N VAL A 360 -13.37 21.26 -3.40
CA VAL A 360 -14.48 21.09 -4.37
C VAL A 360 -13.98 21.30 -5.79
N THR A 361 -13.31 22.42 -6.03
CA THR A 361 -12.73 22.76 -7.33
C THR A 361 -11.69 21.75 -7.79
N LEU A 362 -10.80 21.33 -6.87
CA LEU A 362 -9.75 20.35 -7.16
C LEU A 362 -10.33 18.98 -7.47
N THR A 363 -11.34 18.52 -6.72
CA THR A 363 -12.01 17.25 -6.99
C THR A 363 -12.76 17.26 -8.32
N ALA A 364 -13.39 18.37 -8.70
CA ALA A 364 -14.07 18.48 -9.99
C ALA A 364 -13.07 18.38 -11.16
N ALA A 365 -11.93 19.06 -11.09
CA ALA A 365 -10.87 18.97 -12.10
C ALA A 365 -10.29 17.55 -12.17
N GLU A 366 -9.99 16.94 -11.01
CA GLU A 366 -9.48 15.58 -10.92
C GLU A 366 -10.40 14.55 -11.56
N ILE A 367 -11.70 14.57 -11.23
CA ILE A 367 -12.67 13.62 -11.83
C ILE A 367 -12.67 13.73 -13.34
N THR A 368 -12.54 14.94 -13.90
CA THR A 368 -12.40 15.12 -15.35
C THR A 368 -11.15 14.40 -15.87
N VAL A 369 -9.98 14.63 -15.26
CA VAL A 369 -8.74 13.94 -15.65
C VAL A 369 -8.89 12.42 -15.58
N LEU A 370 -9.43 11.90 -14.47
CA LEU A 370 -9.57 10.47 -14.24
C LEU A 370 -10.50 9.82 -15.27
N LEU A 371 -11.60 10.46 -15.68
CA LEU A 371 -12.53 9.92 -16.68
C LEU A 371 -11.85 9.71 -18.04
N TYR A 372 -11.04 10.67 -18.49
CA TYR A 372 -10.32 10.57 -19.77
C TYR A 372 -9.20 9.53 -19.69
N GLU A 373 -8.39 9.58 -18.65
CA GLU A 373 -7.24 8.69 -18.51
C GLU A 373 -7.65 7.23 -18.24
N PHE A 374 -8.75 7.02 -17.50
CA PHE A 374 -9.29 5.68 -17.27
C PHE A 374 -9.70 5.01 -18.59
N LYS A 375 -10.47 5.70 -19.46
CA LYS A 375 -10.84 5.16 -20.78
C LYS A 375 -9.62 4.79 -21.62
N ALA A 376 -8.67 5.71 -21.73
CA ALA A 376 -7.46 5.49 -22.52
C ALA A 376 -6.61 4.35 -21.95
N GLY A 377 -6.37 4.37 -20.64
CA GLY A 377 -5.53 3.40 -19.95
C GLY A 377 -6.12 1.99 -19.92
N VAL A 378 -7.41 1.85 -19.59
CA VAL A 378 -8.09 0.54 -19.57
C VAL A 378 -8.13 -0.06 -20.97
N ASN A 379 -8.48 0.70 -22.00
CA ASN A 379 -8.46 0.20 -23.37
C ASN A 379 -7.06 -0.28 -23.80
N ALA A 380 -6.02 0.47 -23.47
CA ALA A 380 -4.63 0.09 -23.75
C ALA A 380 -4.22 -1.19 -22.99
N TYR A 381 -4.60 -1.33 -21.71
CA TYR A 381 -4.33 -2.54 -20.93
C TYR A 381 -5.04 -3.76 -21.53
N LEU A 382 -6.33 -3.65 -21.84
CA LEU A 382 -7.14 -4.74 -22.40
C LEU A 382 -6.65 -5.21 -23.77
N ALA A 383 -6.18 -4.29 -24.61
CA ALA A 383 -5.56 -4.62 -25.90
C ALA A 383 -4.32 -5.50 -25.75
N GLY A 384 -3.59 -5.37 -24.64
CA GLY A 384 -2.41 -6.17 -24.31
C GLY A 384 -2.67 -7.56 -23.77
N LEU A 385 -3.93 -7.92 -23.43
CA LEU A 385 -4.29 -9.23 -22.89
C LEU A 385 -4.10 -10.37 -23.91
N ALA A 386 -3.98 -11.61 -23.42
CA ALA A 386 -3.89 -12.80 -24.26
C ALA A 386 -5.15 -12.98 -25.13
N PRO A 387 -5.05 -13.64 -26.29
CA PRO A 387 -6.23 -14.06 -27.06
C PRO A 387 -7.19 -14.88 -26.17
N GLY A 388 -8.51 -14.67 -26.35
CA GLY A 388 -9.53 -15.37 -25.54
C GLY A 388 -10.04 -14.58 -24.32
N ALA A 389 -9.49 -13.40 -24.00
CA ALA A 389 -10.10 -12.53 -23.02
C ALA A 389 -11.54 -12.13 -23.45
N GLN A 390 -12.48 -12.18 -22.49
CA GLN A 390 -13.92 -11.94 -22.76
C GLN A 390 -14.22 -10.48 -23.12
N VAL A 391 -13.36 -9.55 -22.70
CA VAL A 391 -13.50 -8.11 -22.90
C VAL A 391 -12.21 -7.53 -23.47
N ARG A 392 -12.32 -6.55 -24.36
CA ARG A 392 -11.20 -5.90 -25.06
C ARG A 392 -11.22 -4.38 -24.97
N THR A 393 -12.34 -3.82 -24.56
CA THR A 393 -12.58 -2.39 -24.45
C THR A 393 -13.33 -2.08 -23.16
N LEU A 394 -13.35 -0.81 -22.76
CA LEU A 394 -14.19 -0.34 -21.66
C LEU A 394 -15.69 -0.55 -21.97
N ASP A 395 -16.08 -0.42 -23.23
CA ASP A 395 -17.45 -0.69 -23.65
C ASP A 395 -17.85 -2.15 -23.44
N ASP A 396 -16.96 -3.09 -23.79
CA ASP A 396 -17.20 -4.51 -23.53
C ASP A 396 -17.41 -4.81 -22.03
N ILE A 397 -16.67 -4.13 -21.14
CA ILE A 397 -16.84 -4.24 -19.68
C ILE A 397 -18.22 -3.73 -19.26
N ILE A 398 -18.63 -2.57 -19.77
CA ILE A 398 -19.95 -1.97 -19.48
C ILE A 398 -21.06 -2.94 -19.89
N GLU A 399 -20.98 -3.50 -21.08
CA GLU A 399 -21.97 -4.44 -21.61
C GLU A 399 -21.92 -5.80 -20.87
N PHE A 400 -20.74 -6.28 -20.50
CA PHE A 400 -20.60 -7.46 -19.66
C PHE A 400 -21.31 -7.28 -18.32
N ASN A 401 -21.09 -6.15 -17.65
CA ASN A 401 -21.73 -5.84 -16.37
C ASN A 401 -23.25 -5.74 -16.48
N LYS A 402 -23.78 -5.17 -17.57
CA LYS A 402 -25.24 -5.10 -17.82
C LYS A 402 -25.85 -6.50 -18.00
N ARG A 403 -25.19 -7.35 -18.80
CA ARG A 403 -25.67 -8.74 -19.02
C ARG A 403 -25.64 -9.59 -17.77
N ASN A 404 -24.74 -9.30 -16.84
CA ASN A 404 -24.55 -10.03 -15.59
C ASN A 404 -24.85 -9.15 -14.38
N ALA A 405 -25.88 -8.30 -14.46
CA ALA A 405 -26.16 -7.27 -13.47
C ALA A 405 -26.41 -7.83 -12.06
N GLY A 406 -27.01 -9.03 -11.94
CA GLY A 406 -27.25 -9.68 -10.65
C GLY A 406 -25.97 -9.91 -9.83
N ASP A 407 -24.88 -10.26 -10.49
CA ASP A 407 -23.59 -10.52 -9.84
C ASP A 407 -22.68 -9.28 -9.80
N ASN A 408 -22.71 -8.45 -10.85
CA ASN A 408 -21.79 -7.33 -11.00
C ASN A 408 -22.30 -6.00 -10.43
N LEU A 409 -23.64 -5.81 -10.36
CA LEU A 409 -24.26 -4.56 -9.94
C LEU A 409 -25.29 -4.76 -8.80
N PRO A 410 -25.06 -5.68 -7.84
CA PRO A 410 -26.08 -6.00 -6.82
C PRO A 410 -26.36 -4.83 -5.86
N PHE A 411 -25.41 -3.91 -5.68
CA PHE A 411 -25.49 -2.80 -4.72
C PHE A 411 -25.26 -1.44 -5.38
N PHE A 412 -24.33 -1.36 -6.34
CA PHE A 412 -23.90 -0.09 -6.96
C PHE A 412 -24.00 -0.19 -8.48
N GLY A 413 -24.14 0.97 -9.12
CA GLY A 413 -24.11 1.09 -10.58
C GLY A 413 -22.69 1.02 -11.16
N GLN A 414 -22.56 1.56 -12.37
CA GLN A 414 -21.29 1.70 -13.09
C GLN A 414 -21.21 3.04 -13.83
N GLU A 415 -21.80 4.08 -13.25
CA GLU A 415 -21.95 5.38 -13.90
C GLU A 415 -20.60 6.04 -14.19
N LEU A 416 -19.55 5.77 -13.42
CA LEU A 416 -18.23 6.29 -13.72
C LEU A 416 -17.62 5.64 -14.97
N LEU A 417 -17.83 4.33 -15.17
CA LEU A 417 -17.41 3.64 -16.40
C LEU A 417 -18.13 4.22 -17.62
N VAL A 418 -19.46 4.44 -17.52
CA VAL A 418 -20.27 5.02 -18.59
C VAL A 418 -19.83 6.47 -18.90
N ARG A 419 -19.58 7.27 -17.86
CA ARG A 419 -19.08 8.64 -18.03
C ARG A 419 -17.67 8.66 -18.65
N ALA A 420 -16.80 7.73 -18.27
CA ALA A 420 -15.47 7.61 -18.87
C ALA A 420 -15.58 7.20 -20.35
N GLN A 421 -16.43 6.23 -20.68
CA GLN A 421 -16.65 5.80 -22.06
C GLN A 421 -17.14 6.94 -22.98
N ALA A 422 -17.93 7.86 -22.44
CA ALA A 422 -18.43 9.01 -23.19
C ALA A 422 -17.36 10.10 -23.46
N LYS A 423 -16.17 10.05 -22.85
CA LYS A 423 -15.10 11.04 -23.04
C LYS A 423 -14.37 10.87 -24.38
N GLY A 424 -13.79 11.97 -24.87
CA GLY A 424 -12.94 12.02 -26.07
C GLY A 424 -11.55 11.42 -25.88
N GLY A 425 -10.57 11.91 -26.64
CA GLY A 425 -9.15 11.56 -26.54
C GLY A 425 -8.40 12.40 -25.50
N LEU A 426 -7.12 12.07 -25.26
CA LEU A 426 -6.26 12.84 -24.34
C LEU A 426 -5.75 14.16 -24.91
N ASP A 427 -6.16 14.51 -26.13
CA ASP A 427 -5.94 15.81 -26.79
C ASP A 427 -7.14 16.77 -26.66
N ASP A 428 -8.22 16.32 -26.00
CA ASP A 428 -9.41 17.12 -25.75
C ASP A 428 -9.08 18.33 -24.86
N PRO A 429 -9.51 19.55 -25.23
CA PRO A 429 -9.28 20.76 -24.42
C PRO A 429 -9.80 20.65 -22.99
N GLU A 430 -10.95 20.00 -22.74
CA GLU A 430 -11.50 19.77 -21.41
C GLU A 430 -10.51 19.00 -20.50
N TYR A 431 -9.88 17.97 -21.07
CA TYR A 431 -8.89 17.18 -20.37
C TYR A 431 -7.63 17.98 -20.07
N LEU A 432 -7.07 18.65 -21.09
CA LEU A 432 -5.82 19.40 -20.98
C LEU A 432 -5.93 20.53 -19.95
N GLU A 433 -7.04 21.26 -19.96
CA GLU A 433 -7.33 22.32 -18.97
C GLU A 433 -7.45 21.76 -17.54
N ALA A 434 -8.19 20.65 -17.38
CA ALA A 434 -8.35 20.00 -16.08
C ALA A 434 -7.01 19.47 -15.53
N LEU A 435 -6.19 18.85 -16.36
CA LEU A 435 -4.88 18.33 -16.00
C LEU A 435 -3.91 19.46 -15.59
N GLU A 436 -3.87 20.54 -16.39
CA GLU A 436 -3.08 21.73 -16.05
C GLU A 436 -3.49 22.30 -14.69
N LYS A 437 -4.80 22.45 -14.47
CA LYS A 437 -5.36 22.95 -13.22
C LYS A 437 -4.99 22.05 -12.03
N CYS A 438 -5.06 20.73 -12.16
CA CYS A 438 -4.65 19.79 -11.12
C CYS A 438 -3.17 19.97 -10.75
N ARG A 439 -2.28 19.98 -11.73
CA ARG A 439 -0.83 20.13 -11.54
C ARG A 439 -0.45 21.48 -10.95
N ARG A 440 -1.08 22.53 -11.43
CA ARG A 440 -0.80 23.90 -11.01
C ARG A 440 -1.29 24.17 -9.58
N LEU A 441 -2.57 23.95 -9.31
CA LEU A 441 -3.17 24.27 -8.01
C LEU A 441 -2.87 23.22 -6.93
N GLY A 442 -2.82 21.93 -7.28
CA GLY A 442 -2.46 20.85 -6.35
C GLY A 442 -0.98 20.88 -5.95
N GLY A 443 -0.08 21.20 -6.92
CA GLY A 443 1.38 21.20 -6.75
C GLY A 443 1.99 22.59 -6.74
N LYS A 444 2.30 23.09 -7.93
CA LYS A 444 3.20 24.26 -8.14
C LYS A 444 2.77 25.55 -7.44
N GLU A 445 1.49 25.91 -7.52
CA GLU A 445 0.95 27.14 -6.92
C GLU A 445 0.23 26.88 -5.58
N GLY A 446 0.17 25.64 -5.14
CA GLY A 446 -0.42 25.23 -3.86
C GLY A 446 0.61 24.66 -2.91
N PHE A 447 0.81 23.33 -2.99
CA PHE A 447 1.68 22.58 -2.07
C PHE A 447 3.11 23.10 -2.03
N ASP A 448 3.72 23.35 -3.21
CA ASP A 448 5.12 23.79 -3.30
C ASP A 448 5.34 25.20 -2.72
N VAL A 449 4.38 26.10 -2.91
CA VAL A 449 4.42 27.44 -2.31
C VAL A 449 4.44 27.33 -0.80
N ALA A 450 3.51 26.54 -0.23
CA ALA A 450 3.45 26.34 1.22
C ALA A 450 4.76 25.76 1.78
N MET A 451 5.35 24.78 1.10
CA MET A 451 6.62 24.15 1.50
C MET A 451 7.79 25.15 1.43
N ASN A 452 7.87 25.95 0.36
CA ASN A 452 8.97 26.88 0.12
C ASN A 452 8.94 28.08 1.05
N GLU A 453 7.79 28.77 1.15
CA GLU A 453 7.64 29.97 1.99
C GLU A 453 7.94 29.69 3.47
N ASN A 454 7.57 28.51 3.94
CA ASN A 454 7.80 28.09 5.32
C ASN A 454 9.10 27.27 5.50
N ARG A 455 9.86 27.01 4.45
CA ARG A 455 11.09 26.20 4.44
C ARG A 455 10.88 24.84 5.09
N LEU A 456 9.84 24.12 4.69
CA LEU A 456 9.44 22.86 5.30
C LEU A 456 10.18 21.67 4.71
N ASP A 457 10.50 20.69 5.56
CA ASP A 457 10.96 19.37 5.17
C ASP A 457 9.78 18.45 4.83
N ALA A 458 8.66 18.60 5.55
CA ALA A 458 7.41 17.88 5.33
C ALA A 458 6.21 18.67 5.89
N MET A 459 5.00 18.29 5.49
CA MET A 459 3.77 18.64 6.21
C MET A 459 3.16 17.38 6.85
N VAL A 460 2.35 17.56 7.92
CA VAL A 460 1.63 16.48 8.58
C VAL A 460 0.17 16.82 8.78
N ALA A 461 -0.68 15.80 8.62
CA ALA A 461 -2.12 15.91 8.87
C ALA A 461 -2.69 14.53 9.29
N PRO A 462 -3.89 14.47 9.91
CA PRO A 462 -4.57 13.19 10.11
C PRO A 462 -4.73 12.47 8.77
N THR A 463 -4.46 11.17 8.74
CA THR A 463 -4.53 10.39 7.49
C THR A 463 -5.94 10.41 6.92
N THR A 464 -6.92 10.09 7.76
CA THR A 464 -8.36 10.13 7.47
C THR A 464 -9.14 10.03 8.80
N THR A 465 -10.48 9.88 8.74
CA THR A 465 -11.30 9.60 9.93
C THR A 465 -11.04 8.18 10.47
N PRO A 466 -11.41 7.86 11.73
CA PRO A 466 -11.60 6.48 12.14
C PRO A 466 -12.56 5.75 11.20
N ALA A 467 -12.41 4.44 11.05
CA ALA A 467 -13.21 3.63 10.14
C ALA A 467 -14.72 3.81 10.36
N TRP A 468 -15.48 4.15 9.31
CA TRP A 468 -16.94 4.29 9.31
C TRP A 468 -17.62 2.93 9.09
N PRO A 469 -18.95 2.80 9.35
CA PRO A 469 -19.68 1.57 9.09
C PRO A 469 -19.63 1.17 7.61
N ILE A 470 -19.59 -0.13 7.32
CA ILE A 470 -19.85 -0.65 5.97
C ILE A 470 -21.32 -0.37 5.63
N ASP A 471 -21.58 0.27 4.52
CA ASP A 471 -22.91 0.58 4.02
C ASP A 471 -23.00 0.22 2.53
N LEU A 472 -23.68 -0.90 2.25
CA LEU A 472 -23.91 -1.37 0.87
C LEU A 472 -25.14 -0.75 0.21
N VAL A 473 -25.86 0.13 0.92
CA VAL A 473 -27.06 0.83 0.41
C VAL A 473 -26.71 2.25 -0.01
N ASN A 474 -25.99 2.99 0.86
CA ASN A 474 -25.68 4.40 0.64
C ASN A 474 -24.23 4.65 0.23
N GLY A 475 -23.36 3.64 0.32
CA GLY A 475 -21.94 3.75 0.05
C GLY A 475 -21.13 4.33 1.20
N ASP A 476 -19.88 4.70 0.92
CA ASP A 476 -18.94 5.18 1.92
C ASP A 476 -19.31 6.55 2.50
N GLN A 477 -19.22 6.68 3.82
CA GLN A 477 -19.34 7.95 4.54
C GLN A 477 -17.97 8.65 4.67
N PHE A 478 -17.23 8.72 3.57
CA PHE A 478 -15.92 9.35 3.52
C PHE A 478 -16.02 10.87 3.72
N ARG A 479 -15.26 11.42 4.70
CA ARG A 479 -15.33 12.85 5.06
C ARG A 479 -14.08 13.64 4.69
N GLY A 480 -12.96 12.97 4.45
CA GLY A 480 -11.70 13.62 4.10
C GLY A 480 -10.47 12.77 4.37
N SER A 481 -9.37 13.17 3.76
CA SER A 481 -8.04 12.59 3.95
C SER A 481 -6.96 13.60 3.63
N SER A 482 -5.71 13.23 3.94
CA SER A 482 -4.51 14.00 3.64
C SER A 482 -4.00 13.85 2.20
N ALA A 483 -4.62 13.03 1.35
CA ALA A 483 -4.04 12.64 0.06
C ALA A 483 -4.14 13.70 -1.05
N LYS A 484 -5.19 14.53 -1.06
CA LYS A 484 -5.64 15.32 -2.23
C LYS A 484 -4.54 16.08 -2.98
N SER A 485 -3.83 17.01 -2.34
CA SER A 485 -2.80 17.79 -3.05
C SER A 485 -1.67 16.92 -3.59
N ALA A 486 -1.23 15.95 -2.80
CA ALA A 486 -0.16 15.03 -3.21
C ALA A 486 -0.59 14.10 -4.35
N ALA A 487 -1.87 13.68 -4.40
CA ALA A 487 -2.41 12.91 -5.50
C ALA A 487 -2.34 13.70 -6.82
N LEU A 488 -2.86 14.94 -6.81
CA LEU A 488 -2.88 15.82 -7.99
C LEU A 488 -1.48 16.21 -8.50
N ALA A 489 -0.53 16.36 -7.57
CA ALA A 489 0.85 16.73 -7.87
C ALA A 489 1.76 15.52 -8.15
N GLY A 490 1.29 14.30 -7.89
CA GLY A 490 2.11 13.09 -7.99
C GLY A 490 3.16 12.94 -6.87
N TYR A 491 2.96 13.58 -5.70
CA TYR A 491 3.93 13.69 -4.61
C TYR A 491 3.84 12.52 -3.61
N PRO A 492 4.93 12.22 -2.86
CA PRO A 492 4.98 11.10 -1.94
C PRO A 492 4.25 11.38 -0.63
N LEU A 493 3.71 10.30 -0.06
CA LEU A 493 3.02 10.28 1.24
C LEU A 493 3.45 9.05 2.04
N ILE A 494 3.59 9.21 3.36
CA ILE A 494 3.77 8.08 4.28
C ILE A 494 2.76 8.20 5.43
N SER A 495 1.84 7.24 5.54
CA SER A 495 0.95 7.13 6.69
C SER A 495 1.54 6.21 7.74
N VAL A 496 1.52 6.65 9.00
CA VAL A 496 2.01 5.90 10.18
C VAL A 496 0.92 5.88 11.24
N PRO A 497 0.71 4.76 11.96
CA PRO A 497 -0.22 4.72 13.08
C PRO A 497 0.08 5.79 14.14
N ALA A 498 -0.93 6.57 14.54
CA ALA A 498 -0.81 7.63 15.53
C ALA A 498 -1.58 7.34 16.83
N GLY A 499 -2.44 6.32 16.85
CA GLY A 499 -3.24 5.93 18.00
C GLY A 499 -4.56 5.29 17.61
N GLN A 500 -5.48 5.21 18.57
CA GLN A 500 -6.82 4.64 18.36
C GLN A 500 -7.89 5.55 18.95
N ALA A 501 -9.02 5.67 18.26
CA ALA A 501 -10.23 6.31 18.73
C ALA A 501 -11.32 5.24 18.92
N SER A 502 -11.73 4.98 20.14
CA SER A 502 -12.69 3.91 20.47
C SER A 502 -12.28 2.53 19.90
N GLY A 503 -10.99 2.18 19.98
CA GLY A 503 -10.44 0.93 19.45
C GLY A 503 -10.20 0.90 17.92
N LEU A 504 -10.57 1.96 17.19
CA LEU A 504 -10.34 2.09 15.76
C LEU A 504 -9.04 2.87 15.51
N PRO A 505 -8.12 2.36 14.67
CA PRO A 505 -6.88 3.05 14.34
C PRO A 505 -7.10 4.40 13.66
N VAL A 506 -6.18 5.32 13.92
CA VAL A 506 -6.02 6.58 13.21
C VAL A 506 -4.53 6.75 12.89
N GLY A 507 -4.24 7.14 11.65
CA GLY A 507 -2.89 7.45 11.20
C GLY A 507 -2.61 8.95 11.14
N ILE A 508 -1.32 9.29 11.16
CA ILE A 508 -0.80 10.59 10.73
C ILE A 508 -0.04 10.41 9.41
N THR A 509 -0.22 11.32 8.46
CA THR A 509 0.46 11.27 7.16
C THR A 509 1.54 12.33 7.10
N PHE A 510 2.76 11.90 6.76
CA PHE A 510 3.86 12.78 6.35
C PHE A 510 3.76 12.99 4.84
N MET A 511 3.72 14.26 4.42
CA MET A 511 3.52 14.70 3.04
C MET A 511 4.75 15.48 2.60
N GLY A 512 5.31 15.17 1.44
CA GLY A 512 6.49 15.85 0.91
C GLY A 512 6.39 16.19 -0.56
N ARG A 513 7.39 16.92 -1.08
CA ARG A 513 7.53 17.20 -2.52
C ARG A 513 8.01 15.97 -3.27
N ALA A 514 7.95 16.02 -4.60
CA ALA A 514 8.48 14.95 -5.43
C ALA A 514 9.92 14.57 -5.00
N TRP A 515 10.19 13.28 -4.95
CA TRP A 515 11.50 12.68 -4.63
C TRP A 515 11.99 12.91 -3.19
N SER A 516 11.10 13.28 -2.28
CA SER A 516 11.43 13.47 -0.86
C SER A 516 11.25 12.22 0.01
N GLU A 517 11.09 11.05 -0.58
CA GLU A 517 10.95 9.78 0.15
C GLU A 517 12.04 9.57 1.21
N PRO A 518 13.35 9.88 0.95
CA PRO A 518 14.38 9.79 1.98
C PRO A 518 14.04 10.58 3.25
N THR A 519 13.60 11.82 3.07
CA THR A 519 13.20 12.70 4.18
C THR A 519 11.97 12.17 4.89
N LEU A 520 10.94 11.77 4.13
CA LEU A 520 9.68 11.26 4.72
C LEU A 520 9.90 9.95 5.48
N ILE A 521 10.73 9.03 4.96
CA ILE A 521 11.08 7.77 5.63
C ILE A 521 11.79 8.07 6.97
N LYS A 522 12.76 8.98 6.95
CA LYS A 522 13.48 9.41 8.15
C LYS A 522 12.53 9.96 9.22
N LEU A 523 11.63 10.87 8.85
CA LEU A 523 10.67 11.49 9.76
C LEU A 523 9.64 10.48 10.28
N ALA A 524 9.06 9.68 9.38
CA ALA A 524 8.08 8.65 9.71
C ALA A 524 8.68 7.58 10.66
N TYR A 525 9.92 7.14 10.39
CA TYR A 525 10.60 6.18 11.25
C TYR A 525 10.93 6.78 12.62
N GLY A 526 11.44 8.01 12.67
CA GLY A 526 11.68 8.71 13.93
C GLY A 526 10.41 8.86 14.78
N PHE A 527 9.27 9.18 14.15
CA PHE A 527 7.97 9.25 14.80
C PHE A 527 7.50 7.87 15.30
N GLU A 528 7.58 6.85 14.46
CA GLU A 528 7.23 5.48 14.81
C GLU A 528 8.02 4.99 16.02
N GLN A 529 9.35 5.19 16.05
CA GLN A 529 10.21 4.79 17.16
C GLN A 529 9.90 5.55 18.45
N ALA A 530 9.45 6.80 18.33
CA ALA A 530 9.07 7.63 19.47
C ALA A 530 7.74 7.21 20.10
N THR A 531 6.80 6.70 19.28
CA THR A 531 5.41 6.47 19.72
C THR A 531 5.05 5.00 19.88
N LYS A 532 5.53 4.15 18.98
CA LYS A 532 5.13 2.72 18.85
C LYS A 532 3.61 2.57 18.99
N ALA A 533 2.88 3.42 18.25
CA ALA A 533 1.45 3.62 18.41
C ALA A 533 0.60 2.47 17.87
N ARG A 534 1.15 1.61 16.99
CA ARG A 534 0.44 0.44 16.47
C ARG A 534 -0.01 -0.48 17.61
N ARG A 535 -1.22 -1.02 17.47
CA ARG A 535 -1.76 -2.11 18.28
C ARG A 535 -2.33 -3.18 17.35
N PRO A 536 -2.17 -4.48 17.65
CA PRO A 536 -2.75 -5.55 16.82
C PRO A 536 -4.28 -5.53 16.86
N PRO A 537 -4.97 -6.02 15.81
CA PRO A 537 -6.42 -6.09 15.76
C PRO A 537 -6.99 -7.17 16.71
N GLN A 538 -8.23 -6.99 17.14
CA GLN A 538 -8.95 -7.89 18.05
C GLN A 538 -10.17 -8.58 17.41
N TYR A 539 -10.47 -8.29 16.15
CA TYR A 539 -11.58 -8.89 15.39
C TYR A 539 -12.95 -8.73 16.03
N LEU A 540 -13.21 -7.59 16.67
CA LEU A 540 -14.48 -7.31 17.32
C LEU A 540 -15.63 -7.27 16.30
N GLY A 541 -16.76 -7.92 16.60
CA GLY A 541 -17.92 -7.90 15.70
C GLY A 541 -18.48 -6.49 15.49
N THR A 542 -18.53 -5.69 16.56
CA THR A 542 -18.97 -4.28 16.59
C THR A 542 -18.17 -3.51 17.63
N LEU A 543 -18.27 -2.19 17.61
CA LEU A 543 -17.68 -1.37 18.68
C LEU A 543 -18.29 -1.74 20.02
N PRO A 544 -17.49 -1.81 21.10
CA PRO A 544 -18.03 -1.95 22.44
C PRO A 544 -18.90 -0.72 22.77
N VAL A 545 -20.08 -0.97 23.35
CA VAL A 545 -21.05 0.04 23.80
C VAL A 545 -20.66 0.53 25.18
#